data_9afaa441174e40d09df64623725d2062
#
_entry.id   9afaa441174e40d09df64623725d2062
#
_cell.length_a   1.000
_cell.length_b   1.000
_cell.length_c   1.000
_cell.angle_alpha   90.00
_cell.angle_beta   90.00
_cell.angle_gamma   90.00
#
_symmetry.space_group_name_H-M   'P 1'
#
loop_
_entity.id
_entity.type
_entity.pdbx_description
1 polymer ?
#
loop_
_entity_poly.entity_id
_entity_poly.type
_entity_poly.pdbx_seq_one_letter_code
_entity_poly.pdbx_strand_id
1 'polypeptide(L)'
;MIISVSRRTDIPAFYAEWFYNRLRAGYVLVRNPMNVHNVSKVALSPEVVDAFVFWTKNPLPLMKRHDELAEYPYYFQFTLTGYGKDIEPGLPDKKQVLLPAFKELAAKTGRQRVIWRYDPIFFSSRYSMEYHLECFEALAAELSGSTERCVISFMDEYRNTKRNAQKLGAVNYSSEEIYAFAARLAKIADKYGLKLQTCAETADFTELGITASACIDKDLIENTGGFKLKTGKDKNQRPECCCAASIDIGAYNTCPGGCLYCYANYNAGMVKINCAAHDKTSPLLFGKLLLQDVVTERKMKSFKDYDTELFEV
;
A
#
# COMPACT_ATOMS: atom_id res chain seq x y z
N MET A 1 -4.45 16.76 -5.51
CA MET A 1 -4.08 16.07 -4.22
C MET A 1 -4.10 14.58 -4.40
N ILE A 2 -3.09 13.85 -3.94
CA ILE A 2 -3.00 12.38 -4.03
C ILE A 2 -3.68 11.76 -2.81
N ILE A 3 -4.51 10.74 -3.01
CA ILE A 3 -5.22 10.03 -1.95
C ILE A 3 -4.67 8.62 -1.79
N SER A 4 -4.20 8.30 -0.58
CA SER A 4 -3.79 6.96 -0.16
C SER A 4 -4.99 6.16 0.34
N VAL A 5 -5.28 5.01 -0.29
CA VAL A 5 -6.44 4.13 0.00
C VAL A 5 -5.97 2.72 0.36
N SER A 6 -5.43 2.36 1.47
CA SER A 6 -4.77 3.09 2.54
C SER A 6 -3.57 2.30 3.05
N ARG A 7 -2.56 2.96 3.62
CA ARG A 7 -1.44 2.31 4.32
C ARG A 7 -1.81 1.77 5.71
N ARG A 8 -3.00 2.13 6.23
CA ARG A 8 -3.46 1.79 7.60
C ARG A 8 -4.45 0.65 7.65
N THR A 9 -5.12 0.37 6.52
CA THR A 9 -6.09 -0.72 6.40
C THR A 9 -6.26 -1.12 4.94
N ASP A 10 -6.60 -2.36 4.67
CA ASP A 10 -6.85 -2.85 3.32
C ASP A 10 -8.28 -2.53 2.90
N ILE A 11 -8.48 -1.28 2.42
CA ILE A 11 -9.80 -0.80 1.96
C ILE A 11 -10.29 -1.61 0.75
N PRO A 12 -9.46 -1.89 -0.28
CA PRO A 12 -9.90 -2.70 -1.41
C PRO A 12 -10.43 -4.08 -1.02
N ALA A 13 -9.82 -4.73 -0.03
CA ALA A 13 -10.21 -6.07 0.40
C ALA A 13 -11.47 -6.10 1.28
N PHE A 14 -11.63 -5.13 2.19
CA PHE A 14 -12.61 -5.23 3.25
C PHE A 14 -13.65 -4.11 3.26
N TYR A 15 -13.39 -3.00 2.60
CA TYR A 15 -14.19 -1.77 2.67
C TYR A 15 -14.49 -1.18 1.29
N ALA A 16 -14.44 -1.99 0.22
CA ALA A 16 -14.62 -1.54 -1.14
C ALA A 16 -16.00 -0.87 -1.37
N GLU A 17 -17.08 -1.43 -0.79
CA GLU A 17 -18.41 -0.86 -0.91
C GLU A 17 -18.52 0.51 -0.23
N TRP A 18 -17.90 0.64 0.95
CA TRP A 18 -17.79 1.93 1.65
C TRP A 18 -17.03 2.95 0.79
N PHE A 19 -15.90 2.56 0.24
CA PHE A 19 -15.09 3.45 -0.60
C PHE A 19 -15.89 4.00 -1.79
N TYR A 20 -16.60 3.13 -2.51
CA TYR A 20 -17.44 3.58 -3.62
C TYR A 20 -18.61 4.45 -3.19
N ASN A 21 -19.20 4.20 -2.03
CA ASN A 21 -20.23 5.07 -1.47
C ASN A 21 -19.66 6.46 -1.11
N ARG A 22 -18.40 6.51 -0.62
CA ARG A 22 -17.71 7.78 -0.36
C ARG A 22 -17.34 8.52 -1.65
N LEU A 23 -16.90 7.78 -2.65
CA LEU A 23 -16.60 8.34 -3.97
C LEU A 23 -17.83 9.03 -4.56
N ARG A 24 -19.00 8.35 -4.58
CA ARG A 24 -20.25 8.94 -5.04
C ARG A 24 -20.74 10.12 -4.18
N ALA A 25 -20.49 10.09 -2.89
CA ALA A 25 -20.82 11.20 -2.00
C ALA A 25 -19.87 12.40 -2.14
N GLY A 26 -18.73 12.22 -2.85
CA GLY A 26 -17.74 13.25 -3.11
C GLY A 26 -16.86 13.62 -1.91
N TYR A 27 -16.98 12.92 -0.77
CA TYR A 27 -16.14 13.18 0.41
C TYR A 27 -16.06 12.00 1.37
N VAL A 28 -15.05 12.03 2.21
CA VAL A 28 -14.85 11.12 3.34
C VAL A 28 -14.46 11.90 4.60
N LEU A 29 -14.85 11.41 5.76
CA LEU A 29 -14.40 11.92 7.06
C LEU A 29 -13.27 11.06 7.60
N VAL A 30 -12.16 11.68 7.99
CA VAL A 30 -10.96 11.00 8.50
C VAL A 30 -10.61 11.55 9.87
N ARG A 31 -10.60 10.69 10.88
CA ARG A 31 -10.15 11.04 12.23
C ARG A 31 -8.63 11.19 12.27
N ASN A 32 -8.17 12.25 12.93
CA ASN A 32 -6.75 12.41 13.18
C ASN A 32 -6.28 11.33 14.19
N PRO A 33 -5.28 10.49 13.85
CA PRO A 33 -4.83 9.42 14.74
C PRO A 33 -4.16 9.92 16.03
N MET A 34 -3.68 11.18 16.05
CA MET A 34 -3.07 11.80 17.24
C MET A 34 -4.12 12.50 18.11
N ASN A 35 -5.24 12.94 17.55
CA ASN A 35 -6.35 13.52 18.28
C ASN A 35 -7.67 13.09 17.62
N VAL A 36 -8.31 12.07 18.17
CA VAL A 36 -9.49 11.41 17.59
C VAL A 36 -10.71 12.33 17.44
N HIS A 37 -10.74 13.44 18.19
CA HIS A 37 -11.82 14.42 18.09
C HIS A 37 -11.65 15.42 16.95
N ASN A 38 -10.44 15.50 16.37
CA ASN A 38 -10.20 16.27 15.17
C ASN A 38 -10.53 15.42 13.94
N VAL A 39 -11.56 15.79 13.20
CA VAL A 39 -12.06 15.08 12.03
C VAL A 39 -11.87 15.95 10.80
N SER A 40 -11.16 15.45 9.81
CA SER A 40 -10.99 16.14 8.52
C SER A 40 -12.05 15.68 7.53
N LYS A 41 -12.76 16.61 6.89
CA LYS A 41 -13.56 16.34 5.71
C LYS A 41 -12.65 16.45 4.49
N VAL A 42 -12.44 15.34 3.81
CA VAL A 42 -11.56 15.20 2.65
C VAL A 42 -12.42 15.06 1.40
N ALA A 43 -12.30 15.97 0.45
CA ALA A 43 -13.01 15.90 -0.82
C ALA A 43 -12.45 14.76 -1.68
N LEU A 44 -13.33 14.09 -2.44
CA LEU A 44 -12.99 13.00 -3.34
C LEU A 44 -13.37 13.29 -4.80
N SER A 45 -13.67 14.54 -5.14
CA SER A 45 -14.06 14.90 -6.51
C SER A 45 -12.86 14.94 -7.48
N PRO A 46 -13.08 14.68 -8.79
CA PRO A 46 -12.02 14.66 -9.81
C PRO A 46 -11.24 15.98 -9.94
N GLU A 47 -11.85 17.12 -9.58
CA GLU A 47 -11.22 18.44 -9.67
C GLU A 47 -10.06 18.62 -8.68
N VAL A 48 -10.09 17.89 -7.56
CA VAL A 48 -9.07 18.02 -6.51
C VAL A 48 -8.24 16.77 -6.28
N VAL A 49 -8.73 15.61 -6.72
CA VAL A 49 -8.00 14.33 -6.61
C VAL A 49 -7.19 14.08 -7.87
N ASP A 50 -5.87 14.10 -7.74
CA ASP A 50 -4.95 13.85 -8.86
C ASP A 50 -4.76 12.35 -9.11
N ALA A 51 -4.78 11.53 -8.06
CA ALA A 51 -4.73 10.09 -8.16
C ALA A 51 -5.17 9.39 -6.88
N PHE A 52 -5.65 8.15 -7.02
CA PHE A 52 -5.77 7.17 -5.94
C PHE A 52 -4.62 6.18 -5.95
N VAL A 53 -4.07 5.90 -4.78
CA VAL A 53 -3.07 4.84 -4.60
C VAL A 53 -3.65 3.81 -3.64
N PHE A 54 -3.87 2.59 -4.15
CA PHE A 54 -4.48 1.49 -3.41
C PHE A 54 -3.41 0.56 -2.84
N TRP A 55 -3.47 0.26 -1.54
CA TRP A 55 -2.71 -0.83 -0.94
C TRP A 55 -3.63 -2.00 -0.66
N THR A 56 -3.27 -3.16 -1.15
CA THR A 56 -4.12 -4.33 -0.93
C THR A 56 -3.33 -5.63 -0.99
N LYS A 57 -3.88 -6.64 -0.32
CA LYS A 57 -3.52 -8.05 -0.47
C LYS A 57 -4.60 -8.84 -1.22
N ASN A 58 -5.78 -8.23 -1.43
CA ASN A 58 -6.88 -8.83 -2.15
C ASN A 58 -7.73 -7.76 -2.85
N PRO A 59 -7.51 -7.47 -4.13
CA PRO A 59 -8.25 -6.44 -4.85
C PRO A 59 -9.65 -6.86 -5.30
N LEU A 60 -10.01 -8.14 -5.22
CA LEU A 60 -11.23 -8.70 -5.81
C LEU A 60 -12.51 -7.96 -5.42
N PRO A 61 -12.75 -7.56 -4.14
CA PRO A 61 -13.95 -6.81 -3.80
C PRO A 61 -14.02 -5.44 -4.51
N LEU A 62 -12.89 -4.74 -4.63
CA LEU A 62 -12.83 -3.44 -5.31
C LEU A 62 -13.01 -3.60 -6.84
N MET A 63 -12.41 -4.64 -7.42
CA MET A 63 -12.44 -4.87 -8.87
C MET A 63 -13.84 -5.08 -9.43
N LYS A 64 -14.82 -5.48 -8.62
CA LYS A 64 -16.22 -5.68 -9.05
C LYS A 64 -16.86 -4.41 -9.62
N ARG A 65 -16.35 -3.24 -9.27
CA ARG A 65 -16.89 -1.94 -9.64
C ARG A 65 -15.80 -0.96 -10.07
N HIS A 66 -14.68 -1.46 -10.59
CA HIS A 66 -13.51 -0.64 -10.93
C HIS A 66 -13.82 0.42 -12.00
N ASP A 67 -14.86 0.22 -12.82
CA ASP A 67 -15.30 1.19 -13.84
C ASP A 67 -15.71 2.54 -13.21
N GLU A 68 -16.11 2.55 -11.94
CA GLU A 68 -16.41 3.80 -11.21
C GLU A 68 -15.16 4.66 -10.93
N LEU A 69 -13.97 4.13 -11.21
CA LEU A 69 -12.69 4.86 -11.11
C LEU A 69 -12.25 5.49 -12.44
N ALA A 70 -13.04 5.39 -13.51
CA ALA A 70 -12.64 5.81 -14.85
C ALA A 70 -12.19 7.27 -14.96
N GLU A 71 -12.73 8.17 -14.11
CA GLU A 71 -12.37 9.59 -14.09
C GLU A 71 -11.08 9.90 -13.30
N TYR A 72 -10.48 8.89 -12.64
CA TYR A 72 -9.34 9.09 -11.76
C TYR A 72 -8.12 8.31 -12.26
N PRO A 73 -6.94 8.89 -12.30
CA PRO A 73 -5.70 8.12 -12.33
C PRO A 73 -5.59 7.29 -11.05
N TYR A 74 -5.14 6.04 -11.17
CA TYR A 74 -4.92 5.19 -10.01
C TYR A 74 -3.91 4.10 -10.32
N TYR A 75 -3.32 3.52 -9.26
CA TYR A 75 -2.52 2.32 -9.33
C TYR A 75 -2.56 1.56 -8.00
N PHE A 76 -2.05 0.33 -8.02
CA PHE A 76 -2.09 -0.59 -6.90
C PHE A 76 -0.69 -0.92 -6.37
N GLN A 77 -0.57 -0.91 -5.08
CA GLN A 77 0.49 -1.53 -4.31
C GLN A 77 -0.04 -2.90 -3.84
N PHE A 78 0.21 -3.96 -4.61
CA PHE A 78 -0.33 -5.29 -4.33
C PHE A 78 0.70 -6.12 -3.57
N THR A 79 0.44 -6.37 -2.28
CA THR A 79 1.32 -7.21 -1.46
C THR A 79 1.00 -8.69 -1.65
N LEU A 80 1.97 -9.44 -2.16
CA LEU A 80 1.93 -10.89 -2.30
C LEU A 80 3.29 -11.47 -1.87
N THR A 81 3.28 -12.17 -0.74
CA THR A 81 4.46 -12.72 -0.05
C THR A 81 4.42 -14.24 0.02
N GLY A 82 5.53 -14.87 0.42
CA GLY A 82 5.61 -16.32 0.64
C GLY A 82 5.00 -16.82 1.95
N TYR A 83 4.54 -15.94 2.86
CA TYR A 83 4.04 -16.36 4.17
C TYR A 83 2.77 -17.20 4.11
N GLY A 84 2.65 -18.14 5.05
CA GLY A 84 1.47 -18.99 5.23
C GLY A 84 0.38 -18.35 6.08
N LYS A 85 -0.67 -19.15 6.37
CA LYS A 85 -1.80 -18.76 7.22
C LYS A 85 -1.42 -18.49 8.67
N ASP A 86 -0.31 -19.03 9.12
CA ASP A 86 0.28 -18.76 10.45
C ASP A 86 0.72 -17.30 10.59
N ILE A 87 1.07 -16.64 9.50
CA ILE A 87 1.49 -15.23 9.49
C ILE A 87 0.40 -14.33 8.91
N GLU A 88 -0.32 -14.78 7.90
CA GLU A 88 -1.37 -14.03 7.19
C GLU A 88 -2.71 -14.77 7.22
N PRO A 89 -3.33 -14.94 8.41
CA PRO A 89 -4.48 -15.83 8.61
C PRO A 89 -5.72 -15.43 7.82
N GLY A 90 -5.97 -14.14 7.64
CA GLY A 90 -7.19 -13.62 7.01
C GLY A 90 -7.15 -13.55 5.49
N LEU A 91 -6.04 -13.93 4.83
CA LEU A 91 -5.96 -13.87 3.38
C LEU A 91 -6.63 -15.08 2.71
N PRO A 92 -7.21 -14.93 1.51
CA PRO A 92 -7.57 -16.05 0.63
C PRO A 92 -6.35 -16.92 0.28
N ASP A 93 -6.58 -18.05 -0.39
CA ASP A 93 -5.50 -18.87 -0.92
C ASP A 93 -4.68 -18.08 -1.94
N LYS A 94 -3.36 -18.06 -1.75
CA LYS A 94 -2.47 -17.25 -2.58
C LYS A 94 -2.34 -17.80 -4.00
N LYS A 95 -2.23 -19.11 -4.14
CA LYS A 95 -2.03 -19.76 -5.45
C LYS A 95 -3.33 -19.81 -6.25
N GLN A 96 -4.43 -20.14 -5.58
CA GLN A 96 -5.72 -20.36 -6.26
C GLN A 96 -6.54 -19.07 -6.43
N VAL A 97 -6.32 -18.04 -5.58
CA VAL A 97 -7.14 -16.83 -5.57
C VAL A 97 -6.33 -15.57 -5.82
N LEU A 98 -5.27 -15.32 -5.02
CA LEU A 98 -4.59 -14.01 -5.05
C LEU A 98 -3.68 -13.86 -6.26
N LEU A 99 -3.00 -14.92 -6.69
CA LEU A 99 -2.15 -14.90 -7.88
C LEU A 99 -2.98 -14.71 -9.17
N PRO A 100 -4.09 -15.44 -9.39
CA PRO A 100 -5.02 -15.13 -10.47
C PRO A 100 -5.58 -13.71 -10.41
N ALA A 101 -5.95 -13.22 -9.20
CA ALA A 101 -6.45 -11.86 -9.01
C ALA A 101 -5.41 -10.79 -9.37
N PHE A 102 -4.12 -11.03 -9.09
CA PHE A 102 -3.04 -10.14 -9.50
C PHE A 102 -2.96 -10.04 -11.04
N LYS A 103 -2.95 -11.21 -11.71
CA LYS A 103 -2.89 -11.28 -13.19
C LYS A 103 -4.12 -10.63 -13.83
N GLU A 104 -5.32 -10.86 -13.29
CA GLU A 104 -6.55 -10.23 -13.76
C GLU A 104 -6.52 -8.72 -13.57
N LEU A 105 -6.08 -8.24 -12.41
CA LEU A 105 -5.93 -6.81 -12.15
C LEU A 105 -4.96 -6.17 -13.15
N ALA A 106 -3.81 -6.78 -13.37
CA ALA A 106 -2.80 -6.30 -14.32
C ALA A 106 -3.32 -6.27 -15.77
N ALA A 107 -4.09 -7.28 -16.18
CA ALA A 107 -4.72 -7.32 -17.50
C ALA A 107 -5.76 -6.20 -17.69
N LYS A 108 -6.52 -5.86 -16.63
CA LYS A 108 -7.54 -4.81 -16.66
C LYS A 108 -6.98 -3.39 -16.59
N THR A 109 -5.93 -3.18 -15.78
CA THR A 109 -5.44 -1.83 -15.49
C THR A 109 -4.14 -1.46 -16.20
N GLY A 110 -3.43 -2.46 -16.73
CA GLY A 110 -2.07 -2.35 -17.24
C GLY A 110 -1.02 -2.76 -16.19
N ARG A 111 -0.02 -3.53 -16.64
CA ARG A 111 1.03 -4.08 -15.75
C ARG A 111 1.83 -3.01 -15.00
N GLN A 112 1.98 -1.82 -15.58
CA GLN A 112 2.69 -0.68 -14.98
C GLN A 112 1.93 -0.08 -13.79
N ARG A 113 0.61 -0.33 -13.69
CA ARG A 113 -0.25 0.16 -12.59
C ARG A 113 -0.41 -0.84 -11.45
N VAL A 114 0.22 -2.01 -11.51
CA VAL A 114 0.19 -3.00 -10.44
C VAL A 114 1.60 -3.27 -9.96
N ILE A 115 1.96 -2.66 -8.84
CA ILE A 115 3.27 -2.80 -8.23
C ILE A 115 3.25 -4.02 -7.31
N TRP A 116 4.09 -5.01 -7.58
CA TRP A 116 4.24 -6.14 -6.69
C TRP A 116 5.01 -5.72 -5.44
N ARG A 117 4.47 -6.02 -4.25
CA ARG A 117 5.18 -5.85 -2.98
C ARG A 117 5.46 -7.21 -2.36
N TYR A 118 6.71 -7.57 -2.29
CA TYR A 118 7.20 -8.69 -1.48
C TYR A 118 7.71 -8.14 -0.15
N ASP A 119 6.79 -7.67 0.69
CA ASP A 119 7.04 -6.70 1.76
C ASP A 119 6.04 -6.88 2.93
N PRO A 120 6.52 -6.91 4.18
CA PRO A 120 7.91 -6.92 4.61
C PRO A 120 8.55 -8.32 4.55
N ILE A 121 9.89 -8.37 4.46
CA ILE A 121 10.68 -9.58 4.66
C ILE A 121 11.13 -9.63 6.12
N PHE A 122 10.86 -10.73 6.81
CA PHE A 122 11.47 -11.07 8.09
C PHE A 122 11.95 -12.52 8.05
N PHE A 123 12.96 -12.82 8.83
CA PHE A 123 13.55 -14.15 8.88
C PHE A 123 13.21 -14.86 10.19
N SER A 124 13.01 -16.17 10.11
CA SER A 124 12.79 -17.04 11.25
C SER A 124 13.27 -18.46 10.90
N SER A 125 13.21 -19.40 11.84
CA SER A 125 13.54 -20.80 11.55
C SER A 125 12.70 -21.41 10.43
N ARG A 126 11.45 -20.99 10.27
CA ARG A 126 10.55 -21.43 9.20
C ARG A 126 10.72 -20.62 7.92
N TYR A 127 10.88 -19.32 8.05
CA TYR A 127 10.99 -18.36 6.95
C TYR A 127 12.44 -17.89 6.83
N SER A 128 13.31 -18.82 6.43
CA SER A 128 14.75 -18.59 6.23
C SER A 128 15.04 -17.77 4.97
N MET A 129 16.26 -17.32 4.79
CA MET A 129 16.70 -16.67 3.55
C MET A 129 16.43 -17.56 2.32
N GLU A 130 16.79 -18.85 2.40
CA GLU A 130 16.56 -19.78 1.29
C GLU A 130 15.09 -19.94 0.98
N TYR A 131 14.23 -20.07 2.00
CA TYR A 131 12.79 -20.09 1.82
C TYR A 131 12.28 -18.86 1.06
N HIS A 132 12.74 -17.66 1.46
CA HIS A 132 12.34 -16.43 0.78
C HIS A 132 12.81 -16.38 -0.67
N LEU A 133 14.03 -16.84 -0.97
CA LEU A 133 14.54 -16.89 -2.34
C LEU A 133 13.73 -17.82 -3.22
N GLU A 134 13.41 -19.02 -2.73
CA GLU A 134 12.57 -19.99 -3.46
C GLU A 134 11.17 -19.42 -3.72
N CYS A 135 10.52 -18.86 -2.68
CA CYS A 135 9.21 -18.25 -2.82
C CYS A 135 9.22 -17.04 -3.75
N PHE A 136 10.24 -16.17 -3.63
CA PHE A 136 10.38 -15.00 -4.47
C PHE A 136 10.56 -15.40 -5.94
N GLU A 137 11.40 -16.37 -6.22
CA GLU A 137 11.62 -16.87 -7.59
C GLU A 137 10.34 -17.48 -8.17
N ALA A 138 9.64 -18.32 -7.42
CA ALA A 138 8.36 -18.89 -7.85
C ALA A 138 7.32 -17.82 -8.16
N LEU A 139 7.19 -16.79 -7.31
CA LEU A 139 6.26 -15.67 -7.53
C LEU A 139 6.73 -14.79 -8.69
N ALA A 140 8.02 -14.50 -8.83
CA ALA A 140 8.55 -13.71 -9.93
C ALA A 140 8.28 -14.39 -11.29
N ALA A 141 8.45 -15.71 -11.38
CA ALA A 141 8.14 -16.49 -12.57
C ALA A 141 6.65 -16.38 -12.93
N GLU A 142 5.75 -16.52 -11.95
CA GLU A 142 4.31 -16.43 -12.15
C GLU A 142 3.81 -15.02 -12.49
N LEU A 143 4.47 -13.98 -11.96
CA LEU A 143 4.09 -12.59 -12.17
C LEU A 143 4.81 -11.93 -13.35
N SER A 144 5.74 -12.63 -13.98
CA SER A 144 6.42 -12.14 -15.19
C SER A 144 5.40 -11.72 -16.25
N GLY A 145 5.55 -10.50 -16.78
CA GLY A 145 4.60 -9.89 -17.72
C GLY A 145 3.33 -9.27 -17.08
N SER A 146 3.05 -9.52 -15.79
CA SER A 146 1.91 -8.94 -15.07
C SER A 146 2.28 -7.72 -14.20
N THR A 147 3.57 -7.46 -13.99
CA THR A 147 4.12 -6.28 -13.33
C THR A 147 5.49 -5.95 -13.90
N GLU A 148 5.93 -4.72 -13.75
CA GLU A 148 7.25 -4.26 -14.21
C GLU A 148 8.26 -4.14 -13.06
N ARG A 149 7.77 -4.11 -11.81
CA ARG A 149 8.62 -3.89 -10.65
C ARG A 149 8.12 -4.61 -9.40
N CYS A 150 9.08 -4.98 -8.56
CA CYS A 150 8.84 -5.49 -7.23
C CYS A 150 9.46 -4.57 -6.19
N VAL A 151 8.73 -4.30 -5.12
CA VAL A 151 9.23 -3.53 -3.97
C VAL A 151 9.39 -4.47 -2.78
N ILE A 152 10.58 -4.44 -2.18
CA ILE A 152 10.89 -5.17 -0.95
C ILE A 152 11.13 -4.19 0.20
N SER A 153 10.93 -4.65 1.42
CA SER A 153 11.49 -4.03 2.63
C SER A 153 11.77 -5.10 3.66
N PHE A 154 12.72 -4.85 4.53
CA PHE A 154 12.98 -5.68 5.70
C PHE A 154 12.12 -5.19 6.87
N MET A 155 11.71 -6.12 7.72
CA MET A 155 10.85 -5.78 8.85
C MET A 155 11.61 -4.94 9.86
N ASP A 156 11.24 -3.67 9.96
CA ASP A 156 11.75 -2.78 11.00
C ASP A 156 11.25 -3.18 12.39
N GLU A 157 12.10 -3.02 13.40
CA GLU A 157 11.70 -3.08 14.80
C GLU A 157 10.92 -1.83 15.22
N TYR A 158 9.70 -1.65 14.71
CA TYR A 158 8.82 -0.63 15.27
C TYR A 158 8.44 -0.97 16.71
N ARG A 159 8.21 0.05 17.52
CA ARG A 159 7.71 -0.11 18.89
C ARG A 159 6.47 -1.01 18.97
N ASN A 160 5.62 -0.96 17.94
CA ASN A 160 4.40 -1.76 17.81
C ASN A 160 4.68 -3.18 17.27
N THR A 161 5.79 -3.41 16.56
CA THR A 161 6.16 -4.72 16.00
C THR A 161 7.09 -5.53 16.91
N LYS A 162 7.76 -4.92 17.90
CA LYS A 162 8.60 -5.65 18.88
C LYS A 162 7.86 -6.81 19.54
N ARG A 163 6.61 -6.61 19.92
CA ARG A 163 5.75 -7.65 20.52
C ARG A 163 5.41 -8.74 19.52
N ASN A 164 5.33 -8.41 18.25
CA ASN A 164 5.05 -9.36 17.17
C ASN A 164 6.33 -10.05 16.71
N ALA A 165 7.49 -9.37 16.69
CA ALA A 165 8.79 -9.97 16.38
C ALA A 165 9.10 -11.18 17.26
N GLN A 166 8.81 -11.11 18.58
CA GLN A 166 8.93 -12.24 19.48
C GLN A 166 8.00 -13.40 19.10
N LYS A 167 6.75 -13.12 18.73
CA LYS A 167 5.80 -14.14 18.29
C LYS A 167 6.16 -14.77 16.96
N LEU A 168 6.82 -14.00 16.09
CA LEU A 168 7.29 -14.43 14.78
C LEU A 168 8.56 -15.31 14.88
N GLY A 169 9.23 -15.34 16.04
CA GLY A 169 10.54 -15.97 16.20
C GLY A 169 11.57 -15.34 15.28
N ALA A 170 11.50 -14.00 15.13
CA ALA A 170 12.36 -13.27 14.20
C ALA A 170 13.84 -13.43 14.55
N VAL A 171 14.66 -13.71 13.54
CA VAL A 171 16.12 -13.84 13.60
C VAL A 171 16.71 -12.65 12.85
N ASN A 172 17.70 -12.01 13.47
CA ASN A 172 18.45 -10.92 12.85
C ASN A 172 19.71 -11.47 12.18
N TYR A 173 20.03 -10.91 11.03
CA TYR A 173 21.23 -11.18 10.26
C TYR A 173 22.11 -9.93 10.20
N SER A 174 23.40 -10.12 9.92
CA SER A 174 24.35 -9.02 9.71
C SER A 174 24.02 -8.24 8.44
N SER A 175 24.54 -7.02 8.33
CA SER A 175 24.38 -6.20 7.13
C SER A 175 24.95 -6.88 5.89
N GLU A 176 26.06 -7.62 6.03
CA GLU A 176 26.70 -8.36 4.96
C GLU A 176 25.82 -9.51 4.47
N GLU A 177 25.19 -10.25 5.39
CA GLU A 177 24.27 -11.34 5.04
C GLU A 177 23.02 -10.79 4.33
N ILE A 178 22.44 -9.67 4.82
CA ILE A 178 21.32 -8.98 4.17
C ILE A 178 21.71 -8.48 2.78
N TYR A 179 22.91 -7.93 2.62
CA TYR A 179 23.40 -7.47 1.32
C TYR A 179 23.56 -8.65 0.34
N ALA A 180 24.15 -9.76 0.79
CA ALA A 180 24.29 -10.98 -0.01
C ALA A 180 22.92 -11.57 -0.42
N PHE A 181 21.95 -11.55 0.50
CA PHE A 181 20.58 -11.96 0.21
C PHE A 181 19.91 -11.03 -0.82
N ALA A 182 20.04 -9.72 -0.66
CA ALA A 182 19.52 -8.73 -1.61
C ALA A 182 20.12 -8.92 -3.02
N ALA A 183 21.42 -9.23 -3.11
CA ALA A 183 22.09 -9.53 -4.38
C ALA A 183 21.47 -10.75 -5.09
N ARG A 184 21.08 -11.79 -4.33
CA ARG A 184 20.39 -12.97 -4.89
C ARG A 184 18.97 -12.61 -5.36
N LEU A 185 18.23 -11.81 -4.61
CA LEU A 185 16.91 -11.31 -5.04
C LEU A 185 17.00 -10.46 -6.33
N ALA A 186 18.03 -9.60 -6.44
CA ALA A 186 18.27 -8.79 -7.63
C ALA A 186 18.49 -9.67 -8.88
N LYS A 187 19.30 -10.72 -8.78
CA LYS A 187 19.53 -11.66 -9.87
C LYS A 187 18.24 -12.40 -10.29
N ILE A 188 17.41 -12.78 -9.32
CA ILE A 188 16.12 -13.42 -9.61
C ILE A 188 15.20 -12.40 -10.31
N ALA A 189 15.09 -11.17 -9.79
CA ALA A 189 14.25 -10.13 -10.39
C ALA A 189 14.67 -9.85 -11.85
N ASP A 190 15.96 -9.69 -12.10
CA ASP A 190 16.52 -9.47 -13.44
C ASP A 190 16.18 -10.63 -14.40
N LYS A 191 16.34 -11.88 -13.95
CA LYS A 191 15.98 -13.09 -14.72
C LYS A 191 14.55 -13.05 -15.26
N TYR A 192 13.62 -12.46 -14.50
CA TYR A 192 12.21 -12.35 -14.87
C TYR A 192 11.78 -10.96 -15.38
N GLY A 193 12.74 -10.09 -15.68
CA GLY A 193 12.51 -8.75 -16.22
C GLY A 193 11.81 -7.80 -15.26
N LEU A 194 12.03 -7.97 -13.96
CA LEU A 194 11.44 -7.15 -12.90
C LEU A 194 12.46 -6.13 -12.37
N LYS A 195 12.09 -4.86 -12.29
CA LYS A 195 12.88 -3.86 -11.57
C LYS A 195 12.70 -4.06 -10.06
N LEU A 196 13.75 -4.48 -9.36
CA LEU A 196 13.72 -4.60 -7.91
C LEU A 196 14.00 -3.25 -7.24
N GLN A 197 13.21 -2.90 -6.24
CA GLN A 197 13.29 -1.64 -5.51
C GLN A 197 13.11 -1.87 -4.01
N THR A 198 13.60 -0.94 -3.19
CA THR A 198 13.38 -0.95 -1.74
C THR A 198 12.40 0.13 -1.29
N CYS A 199 11.72 -0.09 -0.16
CA CYS A 199 10.83 0.88 0.45
C CYS A 199 11.40 1.38 1.79
N ALA A 200 11.91 2.62 1.79
CA ALA A 200 12.37 3.32 2.98
C ALA A 200 13.42 2.53 3.81
N GLU A 201 14.33 1.87 3.12
CA GLU A 201 15.50 1.20 3.72
C GLU A 201 16.62 2.20 3.96
N THR A 202 17.38 2.01 5.04
CA THR A 202 18.58 2.79 5.35
C THR A 202 19.81 2.23 4.64
N ALA A 203 19.82 0.93 4.35
CA ALA A 203 20.90 0.28 3.61
C ALA A 203 20.87 0.68 2.14
N ASP A 204 22.04 0.96 1.58
CA ASP A 204 22.23 1.27 0.16
C ASP A 204 22.49 -0.03 -0.63
N PHE A 205 21.63 -0.30 -1.59
CA PHE A 205 21.72 -1.45 -2.50
C PHE A 205 21.89 -1.02 -3.98
N THR A 206 22.26 0.24 -4.23
CA THR A 206 22.35 0.78 -5.59
C THR A 206 23.39 0.06 -6.46
N GLU A 207 24.50 -0.41 -5.88
CA GLU A 207 25.50 -1.21 -6.56
C GLU A 207 24.95 -2.57 -7.07
N LEU A 208 23.86 -3.05 -6.46
CA LEU A 208 23.14 -4.25 -6.89
C LEU A 208 22.06 -3.96 -7.94
N GLY A 209 21.93 -2.70 -8.39
CA GLY A 209 20.86 -2.26 -9.29
C GLY A 209 19.50 -2.09 -8.59
N ILE A 210 19.44 -2.19 -7.26
CA ILE A 210 18.23 -2.01 -6.47
C ILE A 210 18.13 -0.54 -6.08
N THR A 211 17.07 0.14 -6.50
CA THR A 211 16.87 1.58 -6.23
C THR A 211 15.80 1.80 -5.18
N ALA A 212 15.88 2.92 -4.44
CA ALA A 212 14.79 3.32 -3.56
C ALA A 212 13.51 3.62 -4.35
N SER A 213 12.36 3.18 -3.84
CA SER A 213 11.06 3.42 -4.44
C SER A 213 10.25 4.46 -3.67
N ALA A 214 9.29 5.06 -4.35
CA ALA A 214 8.21 5.82 -3.75
C ALA A 214 6.93 4.99 -3.79
N CYS A 215 6.30 4.73 -2.63
CA CYS A 215 4.99 4.08 -2.61
C CYS A 215 3.90 5.02 -3.14
N ILE A 216 4.01 6.33 -2.88
CA ILE A 216 3.30 7.39 -3.58
C ILE A 216 4.27 7.95 -4.61
N ASP A 217 4.21 7.37 -5.79
CA ASP A 217 5.17 7.59 -6.89
C ASP A 217 4.63 8.69 -7.82
N LYS A 218 5.28 9.86 -7.76
CA LYS A 218 4.93 11.01 -8.58
C LYS A 218 5.02 10.70 -10.06
N ASP A 219 6.11 10.08 -10.49
CA ASP A 219 6.37 9.82 -11.92
C ASP A 219 5.36 8.81 -12.48
N LEU A 220 5.01 7.79 -11.69
CA LEU A 220 3.96 6.84 -12.08
C LEU A 220 2.60 7.52 -12.21
N ILE A 221 2.27 8.45 -11.31
CA ILE A 221 1.00 9.21 -11.38
C ILE A 221 1.00 10.11 -12.61
N GLU A 222 2.09 10.82 -12.89
CA GLU A 222 2.23 11.67 -14.07
C GLU A 222 2.05 10.85 -15.35
N ASN A 223 2.74 9.72 -15.46
CA ASN A 223 2.65 8.84 -16.63
C ASN A 223 1.26 8.20 -16.78
N THR A 224 0.60 7.86 -15.65
CA THR A 224 -0.73 7.27 -15.68
C THR A 224 -1.82 8.28 -16.01
N GLY A 225 -1.66 9.52 -15.54
CA GLY A 225 -2.64 10.58 -15.69
C GLY A 225 -2.43 11.46 -16.93
N GLY A 226 -1.26 11.42 -17.56
CA GLY A 226 -0.93 12.26 -18.73
C GLY A 226 -0.73 13.73 -18.38
N PHE A 227 -0.30 14.06 -17.14
CA PHE A 227 -0.08 15.44 -16.68
C PHE A 227 1.14 15.51 -15.77
N LYS A 228 1.64 16.72 -15.51
CA LYS A 228 2.71 16.98 -14.55
C LYS A 228 2.16 17.37 -13.18
N LEU A 229 2.93 17.09 -12.11
CA LEU A 229 2.56 17.41 -10.74
C LEU A 229 3.58 18.37 -10.09
N LYS A 230 3.09 19.46 -9.52
CA LYS A 230 3.85 20.35 -8.63
C LYS A 230 3.71 19.87 -7.18
N THR A 231 4.35 18.76 -6.83
CA THR A 231 4.36 18.22 -5.45
C THR A 231 5.76 17.81 -5.05
N GLY A 232 6.05 17.97 -3.77
CA GLY A 232 7.31 17.54 -3.17
C GLY A 232 7.15 16.28 -2.31
N LYS A 233 8.26 15.87 -1.69
CA LYS A 233 8.33 14.78 -0.73
C LYS A 233 7.39 15.04 0.46
N ASP A 234 6.72 14.00 0.94
CA ASP A 234 5.89 14.05 2.15
C ASP A 234 6.75 14.25 3.39
N LYS A 235 6.66 15.43 4.01
CA LYS A 235 7.44 15.81 5.20
C LYS A 235 7.04 15.04 6.47
N ASN A 236 5.91 14.31 6.43
CA ASN A 236 5.41 13.52 7.56
C ASN A 236 5.83 12.05 7.48
N GLN A 237 6.66 11.68 6.50
CA GLN A 237 7.22 10.34 6.36
C GLN A 237 8.66 10.29 6.90
N ARG A 238 9.18 9.06 7.03
CA ARG A 238 10.58 8.83 7.44
C ARG A 238 11.55 9.52 6.48
N PRO A 239 12.78 9.88 6.94
CA PRO A 239 13.79 10.49 6.07
C PRO A 239 14.09 9.69 4.81
N GLU A 240 14.10 8.37 4.90
CA GLU A 240 14.40 7.44 3.80
C GLU A 240 13.23 7.27 2.82
N CYS A 241 12.01 7.66 3.22
CA CYS A 241 10.83 7.52 2.37
C CYS A 241 10.83 8.55 1.24
N CYS A 242 10.68 8.09 -0.01
CA CYS A 242 10.64 8.94 -1.21
C CYS A 242 9.22 9.35 -1.64
N CYS A 243 8.19 9.04 -0.84
CA CYS A 243 6.79 9.29 -1.20
C CYS A 243 6.46 10.77 -1.40
N ALA A 244 5.68 11.07 -2.42
CA ALA A 244 5.04 12.37 -2.59
C ALA A 244 3.98 12.64 -1.50
N ALA A 245 3.66 13.93 -1.28
CA ALA A 245 2.64 14.34 -0.32
C ALA A 245 1.27 13.75 -0.67
N SER A 246 0.60 13.15 0.32
CA SER A 246 -0.69 12.48 0.14
C SER A 246 -1.55 12.54 1.40
N ILE A 247 -2.86 12.25 1.23
CA ILE A 247 -3.80 12.10 2.35
C ILE A 247 -4.19 10.63 2.43
N ASP A 248 -3.97 10.00 3.58
CA ASP A 248 -4.43 8.63 3.86
C ASP A 248 -5.83 8.65 4.45
N ILE A 249 -6.77 7.92 3.83
CA ILE A 249 -8.19 7.89 4.23
C ILE A 249 -8.58 6.67 5.08
N GLY A 250 -7.62 5.82 5.43
CA GLY A 250 -7.86 4.70 6.33
C GLY A 250 -7.62 5.03 7.80
N ALA A 251 -7.79 4.01 8.64
CA ALA A 251 -7.62 4.13 10.09
C ALA A 251 -6.85 2.94 10.66
N TYR A 252 -6.12 3.19 11.75
CA TYR A 252 -5.42 2.13 12.50
C TYR A 252 -6.41 1.18 13.20
N ASN A 253 -5.99 -0.07 13.41
CA ASN A 253 -6.81 -1.11 14.05
C ASN A 253 -8.17 -1.32 13.40
N THR A 254 -8.22 -1.33 12.06
CA THR A 254 -9.47 -1.56 11.32
C THR A 254 -9.35 -2.68 10.29
N CYS A 255 -8.15 -3.20 9.99
CA CYS A 255 -8.00 -4.26 9.00
C CYS A 255 -8.24 -5.65 9.61
N PRO A 256 -9.25 -6.43 9.18
CA PRO A 256 -9.50 -7.77 9.70
C PRO A 256 -8.52 -8.83 9.16
N GLY A 257 -7.58 -8.48 8.28
CA GLY A 257 -6.61 -9.40 7.67
C GLY A 257 -5.69 -10.14 8.66
N GLY A 258 -5.46 -9.56 9.84
CA GLY A 258 -4.79 -10.24 10.97
C GLY A 258 -3.30 -10.56 10.76
N CYS A 259 -2.62 -9.95 9.80
CA CYS A 259 -1.19 -10.18 9.54
C CYS A 259 -0.36 -9.91 10.78
N LEU A 260 0.47 -10.88 11.21
CA LEU A 260 1.19 -10.79 12.48
C LEU A 260 2.29 -9.70 12.49
N TYR A 261 2.83 -9.36 11.35
CA TYR A 261 3.84 -8.30 11.20
C TYR A 261 3.24 -6.89 11.05
N CYS A 262 1.90 -6.75 11.07
CA CYS A 262 1.25 -5.50 10.72
C CYS A 262 1.50 -4.40 11.76
N TYR A 263 2.10 -3.30 11.34
CA TYR A 263 2.30 -2.11 12.17
C TYR A 263 1.02 -1.30 12.41
N ALA A 264 0.01 -1.45 11.53
CA ALA A 264 -1.24 -0.69 11.61
C ALA A 264 -2.29 -1.35 12.51
N ASN A 265 -2.15 -2.66 12.79
CA ASN A 265 -3.02 -3.43 13.66
C ASN A 265 -2.25 -3.88 14.93
N TYR A 266 -2.14 -3.00 15.90
CA TYR A 266 -1.39 -3.25 17.13
C TYR A 266 -2.28 -3.72 18.31
N ASN A 267 -3.61 -3.71 18.16
CA ASN A 267 -4.56 -4.14 19.18
C ASN A 267 -5.71 -4.95 18.56
N ALA A 268 -5.66 -6.27 18.72
CA ALA A 268 -6.66 -7.18 18.16
C ALA A 268 -8.09 -6.97 18.71
N GLY A 269 -8.21 -6.55 19.98
CA GLY A 269 -9.52 -6.20 20.58
C GLY A 269 -10.12 -4.97 19.91
N MET A 270 -9.32 -3.94 19.70
CA MET A 270 -9.76 -2.73 18.98
C MET A 270 -10.11 -3.03 17.52
N VAL A 271 -9.36 -3.93 16.85
CA VAL A 271 -9.72 -4.34 15.49
C VAL A 271 -11.14 -4.93 15.46
N LYS A 272 -11.48 -5.84 16.38
CA LYS A 272 -12.84 -6.42 16.45
C LYS A 272 -13.90 -5.35 16.67
N ILE A 273 -13.67 -4.42 17.61
CA ILE A 273 -14.61 -3.34 17.94
C ILE A 273 -14.78 -2.41 16.72
N ASN A 274 -13.69 -1.97 16.12
CA ASN A 274 -13.74 -1.03 15.01
C ASN A 274 -14.36 -1.64 13.74
N CYS A 275 -14.06 -2.92 13.44
CA CYS A 275 -14.71 -3.64 12.35
C CYS A 275 -16.22 -3.82 12.59
N ALA A 276 -16.64 -4.12 13.83
CA ALA A 276 -18.06 -4.23 14.18
C ALA A 276 -18.79 -2.86 14.12
N ALA A 277 -18.07 -1.76 14.32
CA ALA A 277 -18.60 -0.41 14.22
C ALA A 277 -18.56 0.17 12.79
N HIS A 278 -18.17 -0.63 11.80
CA HIS A 278 -18.18 -0.23 10.39
C HIS A 278 -19.61 -0.16 9.86
N ASP A 279 -19.90 0.93 9.13
CA ASP A 279 -21.12 1.11 8.35
C ASP A 279 -20.72 1.62 6.96
N LYS A 280 -21.06 0.84 5.93
CA LYS A 280 -20.73 1.15 4.53
C LYS A 280 -21.36 2.47 4.02
N THR A 281 -22.38 2.99 4.69
CA THR A 281 -23.04 4.25 4.34
C THR A 281 -22.48 5.44 5.11
N SER A 282 -21.77 5.19 6.21
CA SER A 282 -21.19 6.24 7.06
C SER A 282 -20.11 7.04 6.33
N PRO A 283 -19.98 8.35 6.57
CA PRO A 283 -18.84 9.12 6.07
C PRO A 283 -17.52 8.76 6.74
N LEU A 284 -17.54 8.16 7.93
CA LEU A 284 -16.39 7.61 8.64
C LEU A 284 -16.19 6.14 8.27
N LEU A 285 -14.94 5.67 8.25
CA LEU A 285 -14.63 4.24 8.03
C LEU A 285 -15.24 3.34 9.12
N PHE A 286 -15.27 3.84 10.35
CA PHE A 286 -15.89 3.17 11.50
C PHE A 286 -16.38 4.18 12.53
N GLY A 287 -17.34 3.76 13.35
CA GLY A 287 -17.94 4.57 14.41
C GLY A 287 -18.83 5.71 13.88
N LYS A 288 -19.18 6.64 14.76
CA LYS A 288 -20.04 7.79 14.48
C LYS A 288 -19.39 9.06 14.98
N LEU A 289 -19.78 10.21 14.43
CA LEU A 289 -19.42 11.51 14.99
C LEU A 289 -19.99 11.65 16.40
N LEU A 290 -19.20 12.18 17.30
CA LEU A 290 -19.54 12.50 18.68
C LEU A 290 -19.79 14.00 18.83
N LEU A 291 -20.50 14.42 19.88
CA LEU A 291 -20.79 15.83 20.13
C LEU A 291 -19.54 16.72 20.29
N GLN A 292 -18.45 16.13 20.80
CA GLN A 292 -17.17 16.82 20.99
C GLN A 292 -16.27 16.79 19.74
N ASP A 293 -16.69 16.13 18.66
CA ASP A 293 -15.87 16.08 17.45
C ASP A 293 -15.91 17.41 16.70
N VAL A 294 -14.73 17.88 16.32
CA VAL A 294 -14.56 19.09 15.50
C VAL A 294 -14.30 18.65 14.06
N VAL A 295 -15.30 18.84 13.20
CA VAL A 295 -15.15 18.54 11.76
C VAL A 295 -14.63 19.78 11.05
N THR A 296 -13.45 19.67 10.45
CA THR A 296 -12.83 20.75 9.68
C THR A 296 -12.72 20.32 8.21
N GLU A 297 -13.18 21.17 7.30
CA GLU A 297 -13.00 20.95 5.88
C GLU A 297 -11.54 21.11 5.53
N ARG A 298 -10.92 20.02 4.97
CA ARG A 298 -9.53 20.06 4.57
C ARG A 298 -9.39 20.86 3.29
N LYS A 299 -8.58 21.91 3.32
CA LYS A 299 -8.24 22.65 2.11
C LYS A 299 -7.54 21.70 1.14
N MET A 300 -8.21 21.33 0.07
CA MET A 300 -7.71 20.45 -0.99
C MET A 300 -7.35 21.30 -2.19
N LYS A 301 -6.18 21.00 -2.78
CA LYS A 301 -5.73 21.61 -4.03
C LYS A 301 -5.13 20.53 -4.91
N SER A 302 -5.52 20.49 -6.18
CA SER A 302 -4.82 19.69 -7.18
C SER A 302 -3.35 20.09 -7.25
N PHE A 303 -2.46 19.10 -7.43
CA PHE A 303 -1.05 19.31 -7.68
C PHE A 303 -0.73 19.39 -9.18
N LYS A 304 -1.74 19.24 -10.06
CA LYS A 304 -1.54 19.33 -11.51
C LYS A 304 -0.91 20.67 -11.89
N ASP A 305 0.10 20.58 -12.74
CA ASP A 305 0.76 21.73 -13.32
C ASP A 305 0.08 22.12 -14.63
N TYR A 306 -0.75 23.13 -14.59
CA TYR A 306 -1.46 23.65 -15.76
C TYR A 306 -0.60 24.56 -16.64
N ASP A 307 0.60 24.97 -16.17
CA ASP A 307 1.46 25.90 -16.92
C ASP A 307 2.24 25.19 -18.05
N THR A 308 2.31 23.84 -18.03
CA THR A 308 3.02 23.06 -19.06
C THR A 308 2.18 22.78 -20.32
N GLU A 309 0.85 22.96 -20.26
CA GLU A 309 -0.04 22.72 -21.42
C GLU A 309 -0.01 23.87 -22.45
N LEU A 310 0.60 25.02 -22.14
CA LEU A 310 0.60 26.21 -23.00
C LEU A 310 1.71 26.23 -24.09
N PHE A 311 2.62 25.24 -24.10
CA PHE A 311 3.81 25.29 -25.01
C PHE A 311 4.10 24.01 -25.80
N GLU A 312 3.22 23.00 -25.80
CA GLU A 312 3.33 21.86 -26.71
C GLU A 312 2.19 21.92 -27.75
N VAL A 313 2.43 22.79 -28.78
CA VAL A 313 1.70 22.79 -30.07
C VAL A 313 2.70 22.55 -31.17
#